data_88e0fb2fbfe5ab77cb0aa041a1dcd9ca
#
_entry.id   88e0fb2fbfe5ab77cb0aa041a1dcd9ca
#
_cell.length_a   1.000
_cell.length_b   1.000
_cell.length_c   1.000
_cell.angle_alpha   90.00
_cell.angle_beta   90.00
_cell.angle_gamma   90.00
#
_symmetry.space_group_name_H-M   'P 1'
#
loop_
_entity.id
_entity.type
_entity.pdbx_description
1 polymer ?
#
loop_
_entity_poly.entity_id
_entity_poly.type
_entity_poly.pdbx_seq_one_letter_code
_entity_poly.pdbx_strand_id
1 'polypeptide(L)'
;MVQHAPAMRRGGMVETRREMSPKLSKSAPNLYERIRGSLSKGLVGTRVGKTEALREATIDLATQALDARDLVIASHCVRVADLAALLTHQLDLGRRNIGLMRMAGKLHDLGMIGIRDDILNKPGPLLEDEWEIMRRHADIGADLIRCHPALAEVAPIVRHHHEHWDGSGYPTGLKGEVVPMGARIIAVAESFDTITNKRIYRANRLSSADAIRDISEHSGSWYDPAVVDALRALYR
;
A
#
# COMPACT_ATOMS: atom_id res chain seq x y z
N MET A 1 5.24 4.72 -8.65
CA MET A 1 5.94 3.91 -9.67
C MET A 1 7.13 4.67 -10.19
N VAL A 2 8.30 4.38 -9.65
CA VAL A 2 9.53 5.09 -10.02
C VAL A 2 10.11 4.40 -11.25
N GLN A 3 10.20 5.13 -12.36
CA GLN A 3 10.94 4.70 -13.55
C GLN A 3 12.43 4.85 -13.27
N HIS A 4 13.14 3.74 -13.07
CA HIS A 4 14.55 3.62 -13.40
C HIS A 4 14.79 2.21 -13.90
N ALA A 5 14.89 2.06 -15.23
CA ALA A 5 15.39 0.86 -15.89
C ALA A 5 16.80 1.12 -16.40
N PRO A 6 17.81 0.34 -16.01
CA PRO A 6 19.04 0.20 -16.77
C PRO A 6 18.95 -0.95 -17.77
N ALA A 7 19.63 -0.78 -18.89
CA ALA A 7 19.65 -1.61 -20.09
C ALA A 7 19.95 -3.09 -19.87
N MET A 8 19.21 -3.97 -20.58
CA MET A 8 19.42 -5.41 -20.65
C MET A 8 20.65 -5.78 -21.46
N ARG A 9 21.50 -6.67 -20.92
CA ARG A 9 22.35 -7.58 -21.69
C ARG A 9 21.73 -8.96 -21.71
N ARG A 10 21.64 -9.53 -22.93
CA ARG A 10 21.15 -10.90 -23.20
C ARG A 10 22.19 -11.94 -22.77
N GLY A 11 21.74 -13.05 -22.19
CA GLY A 11 22.51 -14.28 -22.02
C GLY A 11 21.61 -15.36 -21.43
N GLY A 12 21.33 -16.43 -22.21
CA GLY A 12 20.42 -17.49 -21.88
C GLY A 12 21.00 -18.56 -20.93
N MET A 13 20.17 -19.33 -20.35
CA MET A 13 20.11 -20.81 -20.41
C MET A 13 18.99 -21.31 -19.46
N VAL A 14 18.30 -22.31 -19.97
CA VAL A 14 17.24 -23.09 -19.31
C VAL A 14 17.89 -24.05 -18.33
N GLU A 15 17.43 -24.11 -17.07
CA GLU A 15 17.64 -25.28 -16.24
C GLU A 15 16.49 -25.52 -15.24
N THR A 16 16.21 -26.77 -15.10
CA THR A 16 15.13 -27.55 -14.53
C THR A 16 14.70 -27.21 -13.11
N ARG A 17 13.37 -27.30 -12.91
CA ARG A 17 12.66 -27.32 -11.62
C ARG A 17 13.20 -28.39 -10.69
N ARG A 18 13.55 -28.01 -9.46
CA ARG A 18 13.54 -28.87 -8.28
C ARG A 18 12.77 -28.15 -7.17
N GLU A 19 11.70 -28.79 -6.71
CA GLU A 19 10.91 -28.40 -5.55
C GLU A 19 11.79 -28.39 -4.30
N MET A 20 11.87 -27.27 -3.63
CA MET A 20 12.34 -27.18 -2.24
C MET A 20 11.41 -26.24 -1.47
N SER A 21 10.56 -26.84 -0.65
CA SER A 21 9.83 -26.12 0.39
C SER A 21 10.83 -25.60 1.44
N PRO A 22 10.88 -24.31 1.76
CA PRO A 22 11.68 -23.82 2.87
C PRO A 22 10.95 -24.08 4.19
N LYS A 23 11.60 -24.84 5.08
CA LYS A 23 11.23 -24.95 6.51
C LYS A 23 11.31 -23.56 7.14
N LEU A 24 10.18 -23.05 7.63
CA LEU A 24 10.14 -21.81 8.42
C LEU A 24 10.98 -22.00 9.70
N SER A 25 12.05 -21.24 9.82
CA SER A 25 12.80 -21.06 11.06
C SER A 25 11.91 -20.32 12.06
N LYS A 26 11.77 -20.87 13.29
CA LYS A 26 11.11 -20.23 14.42
C LYS A 26 12.03 -19.12 14.97
N SER A 27 12.02 -17.96 14.33
CA SER A 27 12.58 -16.73 14.91
C SER A 27 11.55 -16.09 15.83
N ALA A 28 12.03 -15.41 16.90
CA ALA A 28 11.15 -14.67 17.81
C ALA A 28 10.23 -13.73 17.03
N PRO A 29 8.97 -13.56 17.47
CA PRO A 29 8.02 -12.70 16.77
C PRO A 29 8.59 -11.28 16.69
N ASN A 30 8.71 -10.75 15.47
CA ASN A 30 9.18 -9.40 15.24
C ASN A 30 8.17 -8.39 15.86
N LEU A 31 8.55 -7.14 15.97
CA LEU A 31 7.71 -6.08 16.53
C LEU A 31 6.30 -6.06 15.91
N TYR A 32 6.19 -6.38 14.62
CA TYR A 32 4.96 -6.53 13.86
C TYR A 32 4.00 -7.58 14.47
N GLU A 33 4.48 -8.80 14.74
CA GLU A 33 3.67 -9.87 15.33
C GLU A 33 3.23 -9.55 16.78
N ARG A 34 4.06 -8.84 17.54
CA ARG A 34 3.75 -8.41 18.93
C ARG A 34 2.64 -7.36 18.94
N ILE A 35 2.67 -6.37 18.04
CA ILE A 35 1.67 -5.29 17.95
C ILE A 35 0.35 -5.85 17.39
N ARG A 36 0.39 -6.73 16.38
CA ARG A 36 -0.79 -7.41 15.82
C ARG A 36 -1.56 -8.17 16.89
N GLY A 37 -0.87 -8.93 17.75
CA GLY A 37 -1.50 -9.68 18.86
C GLY A 37 -2.13 -8.78 19.93
N SER A 38 -1.62 -7.55 20.11
CA SER A 38 -2.16 -6.60 21.09
C SER A 38 -3.42 -5.87 20.59
N LEU A 39 -3.55 -5.65 19.28
CA LEU A 39 -4.65 -4.89 18.67
C LEU A 39 -5.91 -5.74 18.40
N SER A 40 -5.80 -7.10 18.41
CA SER A 40 -6.91 -8.01 18.12
C SER A 40 -7.79 -8.37 19.35
N LYS A 41 -7.48 -7.86 20.54
CA LYS A 41 -8.16 -8.26 21.80
C LYS A 41 -9.14 -7.23 22.35
N GLY A 42 -10.02 -6.68 21.55
CA GLY A 42 -11.05 -5.85 22.17
C GLY A 42 -12.07 -5.27 21.21
N LEU A 43 -13.16 -5.98 21.01
CA LEU A 43 -14.44 -5.38 20.62
C LEU A 43 -15.54 -6.48 20.62
N VAL A 44 -16.32 -6.57 21.68
CA VAL A 44 -17.58 -7.33 21.69
C VAL A 44 -18.67 -6.45 22.32
N GLY A 45 -19.71 -6.17 21.53
CA GLY A 45 -21.06 -5.98 22.00
C GLY A 45 -21.56 -4.58 22.29
N THR A 46 -22.02 -3.87 21.24
CA THR A 46 -23.09 -2.85 21.31
C THR A 46 -23.63 -2.56 19.90
N ARG A 47 -24.62 -1.65 19.72
CA ARG A 47 -25.10 -1.18 18.40
C ARG A 47 -23.95 -0.72 17.48
N VAL A 48 -22.88 -0.19 18.06
CA VAL A 48 -21.61 0.14 17.42
C VAL A 48 -20.99 -1.13 16.80
N GLY A 49 -21.08 -2.29 17.44
CA GLY A 49 -20.55 -3.55 16.94
C GLY A 49 -21.20 -4.04 15.64
N LYS A 50 -22.49 -3.76 15.39
CA LYS A 50 -23.15 -4.17 14.13
C LYS A 50 -22.68 -3.33 12.92
N THR A 51 -22.52 -2.03 13.12
CA THR A 51 -22.04 -1.13 12.06
C THR A 51 -20.56 -1.42 11.75
N GLU A 52 -19.76 -1.69 12.78
CA GLU A 52 -18.36 -2.09 12.64
C GLU A 52 -18.23 -3.44 11.93
N ALA A 53 -18.99 -4.44 12.33
CA ALA A 53 -18.99 -5.75 11.69
C ALA A 53 -19.43 -5.68 10.23
N LEU A 54 -20.43 -4.84 9.90
CA LEU A 54 -20.83 -4.62 8.49
C LEU A 54 -19.72 -3.93 7.70
N ARG A 55 -19.05 -2.94 8.29
CA ARG A 55 -17.92 -2.26 7.67
C ARG A 55 -16.77 -3.22 7.39
N GLU A 56 -16.38 -4.05 8.37
CA GLU A 56 -15.34 -5.07 8.20
C GLU A 56 -15.73 -6.09 7.12
N ALA A 57 -16.97 -6.60 7.15
CA ALA A 57 -17.44 -7.53 6.13
C ALA A 57 -17.42 -6.92 4.71
N THR A 58 -17.72 -5.63 4.59
CA THR A 58 -17.65 -4.91 3.30
C THR A 58 -16.20 -4.79 2.81
N ILE A 59 -15.27 -4.47 3.71
CA ILE A 59 -13.84 -4.40 3.39
C ILE A 59 -13.31 -5.76 2.98
N ASP A 60 -13.68 -6.80 3.72
CA ASP A 60 -13.26 -8.18 3.42
C ASP A 60 -13.79 -8.64 2.06
N LEU A 61 -15.05 -8.33 1.72
CA LEU A 61 -15.62 -8.62 0.41
C LEU A 61 -14.87 -7.88 -0.71
N ALA A 62 -14.59 -6.60 -0.52
CA ALA A 62 -13.84 -5.79 -1.50
C ALA A 62 -12.40 -6.33 -1.68
N THR A 63 -11.75 -6.71 -0.58
CA THR A 63 -10.41 -7.31 -0.61
C THR A 63 -10.42 -8.68 -1.29
N GLN A 64 -11.44 -9.52 -1.04
CA GLN A 64 -11.61 -10.81 -1.73
C GLN A 64 -11.86 -10.63 -3.23
N ALA A 65 -12.63 -9.61 -3.63
CA ALA A 65 -12.82 -9.31 -5.05
C ALA A 65 -11.50 -8.90 -5.73
N LEU A 66 -10.67 -8.12 -5.04
CA LEU A 66 -9.34 -7.78 -5.52
C LEU A 66 -8.41 -8.99 -5.56
N ASP A 67 -8.49 -9.89 -4.56
CA ASP A 67 -7.73 -11.14 -4.49
C ASP A 67 -8.08 -12.09 -5.65
N ALA A 68 -9.36 -12.21 -5.96
CA ALA A 68 -9.83 -12.97 -7.13
C ALA A 68 -9.36 -12.38 -8.46
N ARG A 69 -9.08 -11.09 -8.50
CA ARG A 69 -8.53 -10.39 -9.66
C ARG A 69 -7.03 -10.54 -9.77
N ASP A 70 -6.31 -10.28 -8.68
CA ASP A 70 -4.84 -10.35 -8.60
C ASP A 70 -4.37 -10.55 -7.14
N LEU A 71 -3.94 -11.77 -6.84
CA LEU A 71 -3.45 -12.17 -5.52
C LEU A 71 -2.22 -11.35 -5.06
N VAL A 72 -1.40 -10.87 -6.00
CA VAL A 72 -0.21 -10.06 -5.68
C VAL A 72 -0.61 -8.70 -5.17
N ILE A 73 -1.60 -8.06 -5.82
CA ILE A 73 -2.15 -6.76 -5.41
C ILE A 73 -2.81 -6.89 -4.04
N ALA A 74 -3.67 -7.89 -3.84
CA ALA A 74 -4.35 -8.10 -2.57
C ALA A 74 -3.38 -8.30 -1.39
N SER A 75 -2.35 -9.12 -1.57
CA SER A 75 -1.30 -9.34 -0.57
C SER A 75 -0.51 -8.07 -0.25
N HIS A 76 -0.24 -7.25 -1.27
CA HIS A 76 0.38 -5.94 -1.12
C HIS A 76 -0.50 -5.01 -0.26
N CYS A 77 -1.78 -4.89 -0.56
CA CYS A 77 -2.71 -4.04 0.19
C CYS A 77 -2.74 -4.39 1.69
N VAL A 78 -2.67 -5.68 2.04
CA VAL A 78 -2.61 -6.10 3.45
C VAL A 78 -1.34 -5.61 4.13
N ARG A 79 -0.18 -5.75 3.49
CA ARG A 79 1.10 -5.31 4.07
C ARG A 79 1.17 -3.79 4.18
N VAL A 80 0.67 -3.06 3.18
CA VAL A 80 0.55 -1.59 3.22
C VAL A 80 -0.36 -1.16 4.37
N ALA A 81 -1.50 -1.82 4.57
CA ALA A 81 -2.42 -1.53 5.67
C ALA A 81 -1.76 -1.68 7.04
N ASP A 82 -0.98 -2.73 7.23
CA ASP A 82 -0.29 -2.97 8.49
C ASP A 82 0.83 -1.95 8.74
N LEU A 83 1.62 -1.63 7.73
CA LEU A 83 2.67 -0.61 7.86
C LEU A 83 2.08 0.79 8.07
N ALA A 84 1.01 1.16 7.34
CA ALA A 84 0.31 2.42 7.53
C ALA A 84 -0.24 2.57 8.96
N ALA A 85 -0.76 1.49 9.54
CA ALA A 85 -1.20 1.48 10.94
C ALA A 85 -0.03 1.71 11.91
N LEU A 86 1.13 1.12 11.67
CA LEU A 86 2.34 1.32 12.48
C LEU A 86 2.87 2.76 12.37
N LEU A 87 2.92 3.32 11.15
CA LEU A 87 3.31 4.72 10.94
C LEU A 87 2.35 5.68 11.65
N THR A 88 1.04 5.40 11.58
CA THR A 88 0.02 6.20 12.28
C THR A 88 0.20 6.17 13.79
N HIS A 89 0.55 5.01 14.35
CA HIS A 89 0.89 4.87 15.76
C HIS A 89 2.16 5.64 16.11
N GLN A 90 3.20 5.53 15.29
CA GLN A 90 4.48 6.22 15.49
C GLN A 90 4.34 7.76 15.44
N LEU A 91 3.39 8.26 14.62
CA LEU A 91 3.04 9.67 14.51
C LEU A 91 2.07 10.15 15.63
N ASP A 92 1.68 9.28 16.57
CA ASP A 92 0.74 9.56 17.67
C ASP A 92 -0.61 10.17 17.22
N LEU A 93 -1.13 9.71 16.08
CA LEU A 93 -2.38 10.23 15.50
C LEU A 93 -3.64 9.63 16.14
N GLY A 94 -3.51 8.80 17.16
CA GLY A 94 -4.60 8.22 17.93
C GLY A 94 -5.25 6.97 17.31
N ARG A 95 -5.93 6.18 18.16
CA ARG A 95 -6.46 4.85 17.81
C ARG A 95 -7.47 4.84 16.65
N ARG A 96 -8.31 5.90 16.55
CA ARG A 96 -9.29 6.01 15.47
C ARG A 96 -8.59 6.05 14.10
N ASN A 97 -7.52 6.84 13.98
CA ASN A 97 -6.77 6.98 12.75
C ASN A 97 -5.98 5.71 12.41
N ILE A 98 -5.53 4.93 13.39
CA ILE A 98 -4.93 3.61 13.15
C ILE A 98 -5.92 2.68 12.43
N GLY A 99 -7.19 2.63 12.89
CA GLY A 99 -8.24 1.86 12.22
C GLY A 99 -8.54 2.38 10.81
N LEU A 100 -8.62 3.71 10.65
CA LEU A 100 -8.82 4.35 9.35
C LEU A 100 -7.69 4.02 8.36
N MET A 101 -6.44 4.06 8.80
CA MET A 101 -5.29 3.72 7.95
C MET A 101 -5.25 2.25 7.55
N ARG A 102 -5.67 1.35 8.43
CA ARG A 102 -5.84 -0.07 8.05
C ARG A 102 -6.85 -0.26 6.93
N MET A 103 -7.99 0.43 7.01
CA MET A 103 -9.01 0.39 5.97
C MET A 103 -8.48 1.00 4.67
N ALA A 104 -7.86 2.16 4.75
CA ALA A 104 -7.30 2.84 3.59
C ALA A 104 -6.22 1.98 2.90
N GLY A 105 -5.30 1.38 3.65
CA GLY A 105 -4.27 0.50 3.10
C GLY A 105 -4.84 -0.75 2.43
N LYS A 106 -5.89 -1.37 3.00
CA LYS A 106 -6.56 -2.52 2.36
C LYS A 106 -7.25 -2.16 1.05
N LEU A 107 -7.71 -0.92 0.90
CA LEU A 107 -8.58 -0.48 -0.19
C LEU A 107 -7.91 0.48 -1.18
N HIS A 108 -6.64 0.90 -0.96
CA HIS A 108 -6.02 1.94 -1.79
C HIS A 108 -5.97 1.57 -3.28
N ASP A 109 -5.73 0.31 -3.57
CA ASP A 109 -5.66 -0.25 -4.92
C ASP A 109 -6.99 -0.89 -5.39
N LEU A 110 -8.12 -0.71 -4.68
CA LEU A 110 -9.41 -1.31 -5.07
C LEU A 110 -9.80 -0.95 -6.50
N GLY A 111 -9.45 0.24 -6.97
CA GLY A 111 -9.74 0.69 -8.32
C GLY A 111 -9.01 -0.08 -9.43
N MET A 112 -8.02 -0.91 -9.11
CA MET A 112 -7.38 -1.82 -10.06
C MET A 112 -8.37 -2.82 -10.68
N ILE A 113 -9.51 -3.07 -10.02
CA ILE A 113 -10.62 -3.84 -10.59
C ILE A 113 -11.13 -3.22 -11.90
N GLY A 114 -11.08 -1.90 -12.04
CA GLY A 114 -11.52 -1.17 -13.24
C GLY A 114 -10.46 -1.03 -14.33
N ILE A 115 -9.23 -1.49 -14.10
CA ILE A 115 -8.15 -1.42 -15.09
C ILE A 115 -8.18 -2.67 -15.98
N ARG A 116 -8.02 -2.48 -17.29
CA ARG A 116 -8.02 -3.56 -18.27
C ARG A 116 -6.82 -4.49 -18.09
N ASP A 117 -7.01 -5.79 -18.38
CA ASP A 117 -5.97 -6.81 -18.19
C ASP A 117 -4.75 -6.60 -19.07
N ASP A 118 -4.93 -6.11 -20.28
CA ASP A 118 -3.85 -5.83 -21.23
C ASP A 118 -2.92 -4.69 -20.75
N ILE A 119 -3.41 -3.81 -19.87
CA ILE A 119 -2.63 -2.76 -19.24
C ILE A 119 -2.07 -3.23 -17.89
N LEU A 120 -2.93 -3.82 -17.05
CA LEU A 120 -2.54 -4.26 -15.70
C LEU A 120 -1.43 -5.32 -15.74
N ASN A 121 -1.52 -6.28 -16.67
CA ASN A 121 -0.61 -7.42 -16.82
C ASN A 121 0.39 -7.27 -17.97
N LYS A 122 0.57 -6.05 -18.50
CA LYS A 122 1.46 -5.81 -19.64
C LYS A 122 2.89 -6.21 -19.31
N PRO A 123 3.51 -7.12 -20.09
CA PRO A 123 4.92 -7.44 -19.92
C PRO A 123 5.79 -6.32 -20.50
N GLY A 124 6.23 -5.40 -19.67
CA GLY A 124 7.07 -4.27 -20.06
C GLY A 124 6.56 -2.91 -19.59
N PRO A 125 7.21 -1.81 -20.01
CA PRO A 125 6.80 -0.47 -19.62
C PRO A 125 5.46 -0.09 -20.25
N LEU A 126 4.65 0.67 -19.52
CA LEU A 126 3.43 1.27 -20.03
C LEU A 126 3.78 2.46 -20.93
N LEU A 127 2.99 2.65 -22.00
CA LEU A 127 2.99 3.86 -22.82
C LEU A 127 2.28 4.99 -22.06
N GLU A 128 2.40 6.24 -22.54
CA GLU A 128 1.82 7.38 -21.81
C GLU A 128 0.29 7.31 -21.72
N ASP A 129 -0.39 6.91 -22.81
CA ASP A 129 -1.84 6.68 -22.84
C ASP A 129 -2.29 5.52 -21.92
N GLU A 130 -1.48 4.47 -21.80
CA GLU A 130 -1.70 3.38 -20.86
C GLU A 130 -1.48 3.83 -19.40
N TRP A 131 -0.50 4.72 -19.18
CA TRP A 131 -0.28 5.35 -17.88
C TRP A 131 -1.46 6.21 -17.46
N GLU A 132 -2.04 6.98 -18.37
CA GLU A 132 -3.26 7.75 -18.08
C GLU A 132 -4.40 6.84 -17.61
N ILE A 133 -4.57 5.66 -18.24
CA ILE A 133 -5.56 4.68 -17.82
C ILE A 133 -5.20 4.09 -16.46
N MET A 134 -3.93 3.72 -16.23
CA MET A 134 -3.45 3.15 -14.98
C MET A 134 -3.68 4.11 -13.81
N ARG A 135 -3.37 5.40 -13.97
CA ARG A 135 -3.57 6.44 -12.94
C ARG A 135 -5.02 6.57 -12.48
N ARG A 136 -5.99 6.20 -13.32
CA ARG A 136 -7.41 6.26 -12.99
C ARG A 136 -7.84 5.32 -11.87
N HIS A 137 -7.03 4.33 -11.49
CA HIS A 137 -7.39 3.44 -10.38
C HIS A 137 -7.65 4.21 -9.08
N ALA A 138 -6.93 5.30 -8.83
CA ALA A 138 -7.11 6.13 -7.64
C ALA A 138 -8.52 6.78 -7.60
N ASP A 139 -8.97 7.33 -8.73
CA ASP A 139 -10.33 7.90 -8.85
C ASP A 139 -11.40 6.79 -8.80
N ILE A 140 -11.22 5.70 -9.55
CA ILE A 140 -12.16 4.56 -9.57
C ILE A 140 -12.32 3.97 -8.18
N GLY A 141 -11.21 3.73 -7.45
CA GLY A 141 -11.23 3.21 -6.09
C GLY A 141 -11.96 4.14 -5.12
N ALA A 142 -11.68 5.44 -5.19
CA ALA A 142 -12.34 6.44 -4.37
C ALA A 142 -13.85 6.53 -4.65
N ASP A 143 -14.27 6.42 -5.91
CA ASP A 143 -15.67 6.44 -6.29
C ASP A 143 -16.42 5.19 -5.80
N LEU A 144 -15.83 4.00 -5.90
CA LEU A 144 -16.38 2.77 -5.33
C LEU A 144 -16.56 2.87 -3.82
N ILE A 145 -15.58 3.42 -3.11
CA ILE A 145 -15.60 3.55 -1.65
C ILE A 145 -16.62 4.60 -1.20
N ARG A 146 -16.74 5.71 -1.93
CA ARG A 146 -17.66 6.82 -1.60
C ARG A 146 -19.13 6.40 -1.60
N CYS A 147 -19.49 5.38 -2.37
CA CYS A 147 -20.85 4.83 -2.39
C CYS A 147 -21.25 4.21 -1.03
N HIS A 148 -20.29 3.89 -0.15
CA HIS A 148 -20.58 3.31 1.16
C HIS A 148 -20.36 4.33 2.29
N PRO A 149 -21.44 4.81 2.96
CA PRO A 149 -21.33 5.90 3.95
C PRO A 149 -20.33 5.64 5.08
N ALA A 150 -20.19 4.38 5.54
CA ALA A 150 -19.27 4.02 6.62
C ALA A 150 -17.79 4.01 6.19
N LEU A 151 -17.50 4.16 4.89
CA LEU A 151 -16.16 4.21 4.31
C LEU A 151 -15.85 5.59 3.69
N ALA A 152 -16.76 6.56 3.78
CA ALA A 152 -16.61 7.87 3.14
C ALA A 152 -15.31 8.60 3.52
N GLU A 153 -14.82 8.42 4.76
CA GLU A 153 -13.55 9.01 5.24
C GLU A 153 -12.31 8.37 4.57
N VAL A 154 -12.44 7.16 4.02
CA VAL A 154 -11.36 6.45 3.32
C VAL A 154 -11.19 6.97 1.89
N ALA A 155 -12.28 7.39 1.24
CA ALA A 155 -12.27 7.78 -0.16
C ALA A 155 -11.25 8.88 -0.51
N PRO A 156 -11.12 10.00 0.22
CA PRO A 156 -10.10 11.01 -0.09
C PRO A 156 -8.67 10.49 0.11
N ILE A 157 -8.46 9.54 1.01
CA ILE A 157 -7.14 8.93 1.22
C ILE A 157 -6.77 8.08 0.00
N VAL A 158 -7.71 7.23 -0.45
CA VAL A 158 -7.54 6.38 -1.63
C VAL A 158 -7.37 7.21 -2.90
N ARG A 159 -8.11 8.31 -3.05
CA ARG A 159 -7.98 9.17 -4.21
C ARG A 159 -6.59 9.79 -4.36
N HIS A 160 -5.98 10.19 -3.24
CA HIS A 160 -4.78 11.04 -3.22
C HIS A 160 -3.51 10.29 -2.78
N HIS A 161 -3.50 8.95 -2.70
CA HIS A 161 -2.33 8.20 -2.22
C HIS A 161 -1.12 8.27 -3.16
N HIS A 162 -1.29 8.71 -4.38
CA HIS A 162 -0.22 8.96 -5.34
C HIS A 162 0.12 10.45 -5.51
N GLU A 163 -0.41 11.34 -4.66
CA GLU A 163 0.07 12.71 -4.61
C GLU A 163 1.46 12.76 -3.99
N HIS A 164 2.32 13.61 -4.52
CA HIS A 164 3.64 13.87 -3.99
C HIS A 164 3.64 15.13 -3.11
N TRP A 165 4.52 15.16 -2.14
CA TRP A 165 4.64 16.31 -1.24
C TRP A 165 4.91 17.63 -1.97
N ASP A 166 5.67 17.60 -3.07
CA ASP A 166 6.00 18.76 -3.89
C ASP A 166 4.92 19.15 -4.91
N GLY A 167 3.86 18.33 -5.06
CA GLY A 167 2.77 18.56 -6.01
C GLY A 167 3.01 17.96 -7.40
N SER A 168 4.08 17.18 -7.60
CA SER A 168 4.36 16.49 -8.87
C SER A 168 3.57 15.19 -9.06
N GLY A 169 2.76 14.80 -8.07
CA GLY A 169 1.95 13.59 -8.09
C GLY A 169 0.63 13.71 -8.84
N TYR A 170 -0.26 12.73 -8.66
CA TYR A 170 -1.59 12.68 -9.29
C TYR A 170 -2.65 12.20 -8.28
N PRO A 171 -3.94 12.42 -8.53
CA PRO A 171 -4.59 12.91 -9.76
C PRO A 171 -4.71 14.43 -9.87
N THR A 172 -4.50 15.19 -8.80
CA THR A 172 -4.84 16.63 -8.77
C THR A 172 -3.63 17.54 -8.55
N GLY A 173 -2.45 17.00 -8.25
CA GLY A 173 -1.24 17.78 -7.98
C GLY A 173 -1.34 18.57 -6.66
N LEU A 174 -1.97 17.99 -5.62
CA LEU A 174 -1.98 18.58 -4.28
C LEU A 174 -0.56 18.65 -3.72
N LYS A 175 -0.30 19.70 -2.92
CA LYS A 175 1.05 19.96 -2.40
C LYS A 175 1.07 20.08 -0.88
N GLY A 176 2.09 19.51 -0.25
CA GLY A 176 2.37 19.66 1.18
C GLY A 176 1.21 19.16 2.04
N GLU A 177 0.83 19.95 3.02
CA GLU A 177 -0.23 19.61 3.99
C GLU A 177 -1.65 19.57 3.40
N VAL A 178 -1.85 20.07 2.18
CA VAL A 178 -3.14 19.96 1.47
C VAL A 178 -3.42 18.51 1.08
N VAL A 179 -2.37 17.70 0.86
CA VAL A 179 -2.52 16.24 0.70
C VAL A 179 -3.04 15.65 2.02
N PRO A 180 -4.14 14.87 2.02
CA PRO A 180 -4.65 14.24 3.24
C PRO A 180 -3.55 13.45 3.96
N MET A 181 -3.43 13.62 5.29
CA MET A 181 -2.39 12.93 6.08
C MET A 181 -2.39 11.42 5.83
N GLY A 182 -3.56 10.80 5.73
CA GLY A 182 -3.67 9.38 5.43
C GLY A 182 -3.09 9.01 4.07
N ALA A 183 -3.25 9.85 3.05
CA ALA A 183 -2.67 9.63 1.72
C ALA A 183 -1.13 9.71 1.76
N ARG A 184 -0.57 10.67 2.51
CA ARG A 184 0.87 10.80 2.74
C ARG A 184 1.46 9.57 3.43
N ILE A 185 0.72 8.99 4.41
CA ILE A 185 1.11 7.77 5.11
C ILE A 185 1.07 6.55 4.17
N ILE A 186 -0.01 6.41 3.36
CA ILE A 186 -0.14 5.31 2.39
C ILE A 186 0.98 5.38 1.35
N ALA A 187 1.31 6.56 0.82
CA ALA A 187 2.39 6.75 -0.16
C ALA A 187 3.74 6.19 0.33
N VAL A 188 4.10 6.47 1.59
CA VAL A 188 5.35 5.95 2.19
C VAL A 188 5.27 4.45 2.43
N ALA A 189 4.13 3.96 2.95
CA ALA A 189 3.93 2.53 3.24
C ALA A 189 3.95 1.67 1.98
N GLU A 190 3.29 2.13 0.91
CA GLU A 190 3.25 1.48 -0.39
C GLU A 190 4.64 1.42 -1.04
N SER A 191 5.35 2.54 -1.03
CA SER A 191 6.70 2.60 -1.59
C SER A 191 7.64 1.66 -0.86
N PHE A 192 7.60 1.63 0.48
CA PHE A 192 8.40 0.71 1.26
C PHE A 192 8.07 -0.76 0.95
N ASP A 193 6.77 -1.12 0.87
CA ASP A 193 6.37 -2.48 0.50
C ASP A 193 6.80 -2.84 -0.92
N THR A 194 6.66 -1.92 -1.87
CA THR A 194 7.04 -2.13 -3.26
C THR A 194 8.55 -2.36 -3.42
N ILE A 195 9.37 -1.67 -2.65
CA ILE A 195 10.84 -1.78 -2.71
C ILE A 195 11.32 -3.07 -2.03
N THR A 196 10.72 -3.46 -0.90
CA THR A 196 11.17 -4.58 -0.07
C THR A 196 10.57 -5.92 -0.48
N ASN A 197 9.45 -5.96 -1.21
CA ASN A 197 8.80 -7.18 -1.64
C ASN A 197 8.96 -7.42 -3.15
N LYS A 198 9.05 -8.71 -3.54
CA LYS A 198 9.11 -9.08 -4.96
C LYS A 198 7.82 -8.66 -5.66
N ARG A 199 7.93 -7.79 -6.65
CA ARG A 199 6.95 -7.70 -7.76
C ARG A 199 7.50 -8.45 -8.96
N ILE A 200 6.62 -8.93 -9.85
CA ILE A 200 6.95 -9.72 -11.05
C ILE A 200 8.02 -9.04 -11.92
N TYR A 201 8.15 -7.72 -11.80
CA TYR A 201 9.04 -6.87 -12.61
C TYR A 201 10.38 -6.50 -11.93
N ARG A 202 10.63 -6.92 -10.67
CA ARG A 202 11.89 -6.64 -9.95
C ARG A 202 12.53 -7.93 -9.46
N ALA A 203 13.65 -8.34 -10.09
CA ALA A 203 14.37 -9.55 -9.73
C ALA A 203 15.03 -9.50 -8.34
N ASN A 204 15.42 -8.31 -7.85
CA ASN A 204 16.12 -8.11 -6.59
C ASN A 204 15.27 -7.35 -5.57
N ARG A 205 15.10 -7.94 -4.39
CA ARG A 205 14.59 -7.24 -3.20
C ARG A 205 15.69 -6.35 -2.65
N LEU A 206 15.35 -5.12 -2.27
CA LEU A 206 16.23 -4.32 -1.43
C LEU A 206 16.02 -4.71 0.04
N SER A 207 17.05 -4.50 0.85
CA SER A 207 16.90 -4.60 2.31
C SER A 207 16.02 -3.47 2.83
N SER A 208 15.43 -3.65 4.02
CA SER A 208 14.67 -2.57 4.66
C SER A 208 15.52 -1.31 4.85
N ALA A 209 16.81 -1.45 5.14
CA ALA A 209 17.74 -0.34 5.29
C ALA A 209 17.94 0.42 3.97
N ASP A 210 18.07 -0.30 2.84
CA ASP A 210 18.20 0.31 1.51
C ASP A 210 16.90 1.00 1.08
N ALA A 211 15.73 0.40 1.38
CA ALA A 211 14.44 1.00 1.10
C ALA A 211 14.22 2.30 1.89
N ILE A 212 14.61 2.32 3.18
CA ILE A 212 14.53 3.52 4.01
C ILE A 212 15.46 4.61 3.48
N ARG A 213 16.64 4.25 3.01
CA ARG A 213 17.58 5.21 2.39
C ARG A 213 16.97 5.82 1.14
N ASP A 214 16.47 5.00 0.21
CA ASP A 214 15.82 5.43 -1.04
C ASP A 214 14.64 6.37 -0.78
N ILE A 215 13.73 6.00 0.14
CA ILE A 215 12.60 6.84 0.54
C ILE A 215 13.08 8.14 1.18
N SER A 216 14.17 8.10 1.96
CA SER A 216 14.71 9.27 2.63
C SER A 216 15.34 10.28 1.67
N GLU A 217 15.89 9.84 0.55
CA GLU A 217 16.42 10.70 -0.51
C GLU A 217 15.32 11.54 -1.17
N HIS A 218 14.06 11.05 -1.11
CA HIS A 218 12.88 11.73 -1.64
C HIS A 218 12.03 12.44 -0.58
N SER A 219 12.54 12.56 0.66
CA SER A 219 11.89 13.32 1.73
C SER A 219 11.77 14.80 1.36
N GLY A 220 10.59 15.39 1.49
CA GLY A 220 10.31 16.78 1.09
C GLY A 220 10.06 16.99 -0.41
N SER A 221 10.25 15.95 -1.24
CA SER A 221 9.84 15.96 -2.65
C SER A 221 8.64 15.04 -2.87
N TRP A 222 8.82 13.73 -2.87
CA TRP A 222 7.70 12.79 -3.04
C TRP A 222 6.97 12.50 -1.73
N TYR A 223 7.71 12.45 -0.62
CA TYR A 223 7.18 12.03 0.68
C TYR A 223 7.20 13.15 1.71
N ASP A 224 6.18 13.13 2.57
CA ASP A 224 6.11 13.98 3.76
C ASP A 224 7.30 13.67 4.70
N PRO A 225 8.14 14.67 5.05
CA PRO A 225 9.27 14.48 5.95
C PRO A 225 8.90 13.86 7.29
N ALA A 226 7.76 14.23 7.87
CA ALA A 226 7.30 13.69 9.16
C ALA A 226 7.00 12.19 9.07
N VAL A 227 6.41 11.74 7.95
CA VAL A 227 6.11 10.31 7.72
C VAL A 227 7.39 9.53 7.46
N VAL A 228 8.35 10.11 6.73
CA VAL A 228 9.68 9.50 6.51
C VAL A 228 10.43 9.34 7.83
N ASP A 229 10.38 10.33 8.71
CA ASP A 229 11.03 10.25 10.03
C ASP A 229 10.35 9.20 10.93
N ALA A 230 9.03 9.05 10.85
CA ALA A 230 8.29 7.98 11.51
C ALA A 230 8.72 6.59 10.99
N LEU A 231 8.90 6.43 9.67
CA LEU A 231 9.42 5.18 9.09
C LEU A 231 10.82 4.86 9.61
N ARG A 232 11.71 5.84 9.64
CA ARG A 232 13.07 5.67 10.20
C ARG A 232 13.04 5.23 11.65
N ALA A 233 12.13 5.80 12.45
CA ALA A 233 12.00 5.49 13.86
C ALA A 233 11.54 4.05 14.13
N LEU A 234 10.70 3.48 13.24
CA LEU A 234 10.22 2.10 13.35
C LEU A 234 11.31 1.04 13.14
N TYR A 235 12.41 1.39 12.48
CA TYR A 235 13.48 0.45 12.10
C TYR A 235 14.83 0.73 12.82
N ARG A 236 14.82 1.63 13.81
CA ARG A 236 15.94 1.83 14.76
C ARG A 236 15.86 0.81 15.89
#